data_45e80d4abb15bd7d284c4ae451cc880b
#
_entry.id   45e80d4abb15bd7d284c4ae451cc880b
#
_cell.length_a   1.000
_cell.length_b   1.000
_cell.length_c   1.000
_cell.angle_alpha   90.00
_cell.angle_beta   90.00
_cell.angle_gamma   90.00
#
_symmetry.space_group_name_H-M   'P 1'
#
loop_
_entity.id
_entity.type
_entity.pdbx_description
1 polymer ?
#
loop_
_entity_poly.entity_id
_entity_poly.type
_entity_poly.pdbx_seq_one_letter_code
_entity_poly.pdbx_strand_id
1 'polypeptide(L)'
;MTAQEETIAPALSAEGSAKEAAVIVACGGLGLRYKNSLMHTPKAGDQSKRDGVSDGLQEKQFLSLAGKPLIAHTLDALEKHALIRLVVLILPEALIGKGEALVRGLWPNGTAKGYPKVRAVRAGGEDRIASVANGLAVLREEFDWQGLVLVQDGVRPCTPASVFDRVIEGAFAKGNAVAAIPLRDTIKSADGEGIVRRTLDRRNLWQIQTPQGFWMRDLEEAYREGRRLGIQATDDAALIEATGRPVYLVQGDPANLKLTYPEDLALLEAIVCGQRESGLR
;
A
#
# COMPACT_ATOMS: atom_id res chain seq x y z
N MET A 1 25.88 2.38 -40.12
CA MET A 1 26.29 2.54 -38.71
C MET A 1 25.14 2.00 -37.91
N THR A 2 25.29 0.76 -37.48
CA THR A 2 24.29 0.01 -36.73
C THR A 2 24.50 0.32 -35.23
N ALA A 3 23.50 0.92 -34.59
CA ALA A 3 23.47 1.09 -33.15
C ALA A 3 23.36 -0.28 -32.50
N GLN A 4 24.36 -0.66 -31.72
CA GLN A 4 24.30 -1.81 -30.84
C GLN A 4 23.38 -1.49 -29.68
N GLU A 5 22.27 -2.23 -29.56
CA GLU A 5 21.48 -2.28 -28.34
C GLU A 5 22.33 -2.95 -27.26
N GLU A 6 22.83 -2.18 -26.31
CA GLU A 6 23.38 -2.72 -25.06
C GLU A 6 22.22 -3.28 -24.23
N THR A 7 22.06 -4.60 -24.33
CA THR A 7 21.20 -5.36 -23.43
C THR A 7 21.77 -5.26 -22.02
N ILE A 8 21.20 -4.43 -21.16
CA ILE A 8 21.51 -4.41 -19.72
C ILE A 8 21.10 -5.77 -19.16
N ALA A 9 22.08 -6.62 -18.89
CA ALA A 9 21.88 -7.92 -18.28
C ALA A 9 21.18 -7.76 -16.90
N PRO A 10 20.21 -8.62 -16.55
CA PRO A 10 19.62 -8.61 -15.23
C PRO A 10 20.70 -8.92 -14.19
N ALA A 11 20.79 -8.07 -13.16
CA ALA A 11 21.73 -8.24 -12.06
C ALA A 11 21.49 -9.61 -11.39
N LEU A 12 22.60 -10.32 -11.22
CA LEU A 12 22.79 -11.63 -10.64
C LEU A 12 21.70 -12.08 -9.65
N SER A 13 21.01 -13.15 -10.01
CA SER A 13 20.23 -13.98 -9.12
C SER A 13 21.13 -14.48 -7.99
N ALA A 14 20.79 -14.15 -6.75
CA ALA A 14 21.32 -14.85 -5.58
C ALA A 14 20.80 -16.29 -5.64
N GLU A 15 21.54 -17.18 -6.26
CA GLU A 15 21.27 -18.60 -6.23
C GLU A 15 21.38 -19.09 -4.78
N GLY A 16 20.23 -19.53 -4.21
CA GLY A 16 20.18 -20.21 -2.92
C GLY A 16 19.56 -19.48 -1.75
N SER A 17 19.13 -18.20 -1.88
CA SER A 17 18.40 -17.49 -0.83
C SER A 17 16.89 -17.72 -1.00
N ALA A 18 16.18 -18.04 0.10
CA ALA A 18 14.73 -18.11 0.09
C ALA A 18 14.17 -16.79 -0.47
N LYS A 19 13.08 -16.86 -1.26
CA LYS A 19 12.41 -15.68 -1.85
C LYS A 19 11.70 -14.89 -0.75
N GLU A 20 12.46 -14.16 0.06
CA GLU A 20 11.95 -13.43 1.22
C GLU A 20 11.85 -11.92 0.94
N ALA A 21 10.88 -11.28 1.58
CA ALA A 21 10.66 -9.84 1.46
C ALA A 21 10.50 -9.16 2.82
N ALA A 22 10.98 -7.91 2.91
CA ALA A 22 10.54 -6.96 3.92
C ALA A 22 9.34 -6.16 3.38
N VAL A 23 8.50 -5.64 4.28
CA VAL A 23 7.34 -4.82 3.91
C VAL A 23 7.36 -3.50 4.63
N ILE A 24 7.19 -2.41 3.89
CA ILE A 24 6.87 -1.09 4.45
C ILE A 24 5.36 -0.92 4.33
N VAL A 25 4.66 -0.87 5.46
CA VAL A 25 3.23 -0.57 5.52
C VAL A 25 3.06 0.94 5.67
N ALA A 26 2.68 1.60 4.57
CA ALA A 26 2.56 3.05 4.52
C ALA A 26 1.15 3.51 4.96
N CYS A 27 1.08 4.20 6.08
CA CYS A 27 -0.12 4.82 6.64
C CYS A 27 0.08 6.30 6.99
N GLY A 28 1.21 6.90 6.62
CA GLY A 28 1.60 8.24 7.01
C GLY A 28 0.78 9.38 6.39
N GLY A 29 0.03 9.13 5.31
CA GLY A 29 -0.74 10.18 4.64
C GLY A 29 -1.92 10.70 5.48
N LEU A 30 -2.17 12.02 5.41
CA LEU A 30 -3.19 12.74 6.19
C LEU A 30 -4.65 12.34 5.86
N GLY A 31 -4.88 11.48 4.84
CA GLY A 31 -6.22 11.03 4.45
C GLY A 31 -7.14 12.17 3.97
N LEU A 32 -6.58 13.21 3.36
CA LEU A 32 -7.31 14.43 2.97
C LEU A 32 -8.56 14.15 2.13
N ARG A 33 -8.49 13.20 1.17
CA ARG A 33 -9.67 12.82 0.35
C ARG A 33 -10.79 12.25 1.20
N TYR A 34 -10.47 11.36 2.15
CA TYR A 34 -11.42 10.79 3.09
C TYR A 34 -12.03 11.88 3.98
N LYS A 35 -11.21 12.76 4.54
CA LYS A 35 -11.64 13.86 5.39
C LYS A 35 -12.51 14.86 4.64
N ASN A 36 -12.11 15.26 3.44
CA ASN A 36 -12.86 16.22 2.61
C ASN A 36 -14.22 15.66 2.20
N SER A 37 -14.32 14.36 1.88
CA SER A 37 -15.58 13.71 1.55
C SER A 37 -16.57 13.75 2.73
N LEU A 38 -16.10 13.48 3.96
CA LEU A 38 -16.94 13.58 5.15
C LEU A 38 -17.50 15.00 5.40
N MET A 39 -16.77 16.05 5.00
CA MET A 39 -17.22 17.45 5.14
C MET A 39 -18.27 17.85 4.10
N HIS A 40 -18.30 17.20 2.93
CA HIS A 40 -19.18 17.57 1.81
C HIS A 40 -20.44 16.67 1.71
N THR A 41 -20.60 15.66 2.56
CA THR A 41 -21.81 14.84 2.57
C THR A 41 -22.95 15.64 3.20
N PRO A 42 -24.10 15.88 2.51
CA PRO A 42 -25.25 16.57 3.09
C PRO A 42 -25.76 15.80 4.31
N LYS A 43 -25.96 16.50 5.43
CA LYS A 43 -26.48 15.93 6.66
C LYS A 43 -27.94 15.51 6.47
N ALA A 44 -28.21 14.27 6.04
CA ALA A 44 -29.52 13.68 6.14
C ALA A 44 -29.89 13.57 7.64
N GLY A 45 -31.05 14.13 8.02
CA GLY A 45 -31.47 14.38 9.39
C GLY A 45 -31.71 13.12 10.22
N ASP A 46 -30.70 12.57 10.85
CA ASP A 46 -30.86 11.68 11.99
C ASP A 46 -29.91 12.07 13.11
N GLN A 47 -30.48 12.71 14.14
CA GLN A 47 -29.74 13.21 15.31
C GLN A 47 -29.45 12.13 16.35
N SER A 48 -29.99 10.92 16.23
CA SER A 48 -29.94 9.90 17.28
C SER A 48 -28.69 9.03 17.33
N LYS A 49 -27.73 9.20 16.37
CA LYS A 49 -26.47 8.43 16.34
C LYS A 49 -25.21 9.28 16.54
N ARG A 50 -25.34 10.48 17.15
CA ARG A 50 -24.23 11.43 17.29
C ARG A 50 -23.42 11.32 18.58
N ASP A 51 -23.81 10.45 19.51
CA ASP A 51 -23.17 10.37 20.84
C ASP A 51 -21.85 9.60 20.86
N GLY A 52 -21.21 9.36 19.72
CA GLY A 52 -19.91 8.70 19.60
C GLY A 52 -18.89 9.44 18.72
N VAL A 53 -19.25 10.57 18.12
CA VAL A 53 -18.32 11.35 17.28
C VAL A 53 -17.83 12.56 18.09
N SER A 54 -17.04 12.28 19.13
CA SER A 54 -16.27 13.30 19.81
C SER A 54 -15.06 13.69 18.96
N ASP A 55 -14.97 14.97 18.64
CA ASP A 55 -13.78 15.79 18.43
C ASP A 55 -12.47 15.11 17.96
N GLY A 56 -12.49 14.53 16.78
CA GLY A 56 -11.31 14.00 16.12
C GLY A 56 -11.72 13.30 14.85
N LEU A 57 -11.31 13.83 13.71
CA LEU A 57 -11.39 13.12 12.44
C LEU A 57 -10.81 11.74 12.66
N GLN A 58 -11.65 10.70 12.76
CA GLN A 58 -11.24 9.34 13.05
C GLN A 58 -10.18 8.93 12.01
N GLU A 59 -9.04 8.52 12.49
CA GLU A 59 -7.94 8.08 11.64
C GLU A 59 -8.36 6.81 10.90
N LYS A 60 -8.54 6.92 9.60
CA LYS A 60 -9.15 5.87 8.76
C LYS A 60 -8.52 4.49 8.91
N GLN A 61 -7.22 4.42 9.24
CA GLN A 61 -6.49 3.16 9.43
C GLN A 61 -6.91 2.42 10.70
N PHE A 62 -7.49 3.12 11.68
CA PHE A 62 -8.00 2.56 12.93
C PHE A 62 -9.54 2.46 13.00
N LEU A 63 -10.24 2.78 11.90
CA LEU A 63 -11.68 2.54 11.81
C LEU A 63 -11.98 1.06 12.07
N SER A 64 -13.09 0.79 12.76
CA SER A 64 -13.55 -0.57 12.97
C SER A 64 -14.03 -1.18 11.65
N LEU A 65 -13.49 -2.31 11.28
CA LEU A 65 -13.91 -3.13 10.13
C LEU A 65 -14.15 -4.55 10.63
N ALA A 66 -15.39 -5.02 10.58
CA ALA A 66 -15.77 -6.35 11.07
C ALA A 66 -15.23 -6.68 12.49
N GLY A 67 -15.27 -5.69 13.40
CA GLY A 67 -14.95 -5.84 14.82
C GLY A 67 -13.48 -5.64 15.20
N LYS A 68 -12.58 -5.27 14.27
CA LYS A 68 -11.18 -4.92 14.56
C LYS A 68 -10.69 -3.74 13.73
N PRO A 69 -9.57 -3.08 14.10
CA PRO A 69 -9.03 -1.97 13.32
C PRO A 69 -8.78 -2.38 11.87
N LEU A 70 -9.10 -1.52 10.92
CA LEU A 70 -8.92 -1.77 9.50
C LEU A 70 -7.48 -2.20 9.17
N ILE A 71 -6.48 -1.51 9.73
CA ILE A 71 -5.07 -1.85 9.53
C ILE A 71 -4.71 -3.25 10.05
N ALA A 72 -5.40 -3.74 11.08
CA ALA A 72 -5.17 -5.08 11.63
C ALA A 72 -5.44 -6.19 10.61
N HIS A 73 -6.37 -5.98 9.67
CA HIS A 73 -6.60 -6.92 8.58
C HIS A 73 -5.42 -6.99 7.62
N THR A 74 -4.82 -5.84 7.30
CA THR A 74 -3.59 -5.78 6.49
C THR A 74 -2.44 -6.49 7.21
N LEU A 75 -2.25 -6.21 8.50
CA LEU A 75 -1.20 -6.84 9.29
C LEU A 75 -1.41 -8.36 9.45
N ASP A 76 -2.65 -8.83 9.58
CA ASP A 76 -2.97 -10.27 9.61
C ASP A 76 -2.54 -10.99 8.34
N ALA A 77 -2.75 -10.38 7.16
CA ALA A 77 -2.33 -10.96 5.91
C ALA A 77 -0.79 -11.06 5.81
N LEU A 78 -0.08 -10.01 6.25
CA LEU A 78 1.38 -9.98 6.26
C LEU A 78 1.97 -10.96 7.29
N GLU A 79 1.38 -11.04 8.48
CA GLU A 79 1.84 -11.94 9.55
C GLU A 79 1.74 -13.41 9.14
N LYS A 80 0.66 -13.79 8.45
CA LYS A 80 0.45 -15.17 7.98
C LYS A 80 1.30 -15.57 6.79
N HIS A 81 1.79 -14.61 6.00
CA HIS A 81 2.45 -14.87 4.72
C HIS A 81 3.87 -15.42 4.93
N ALA A 82 4.16 -16.62 4.41
CA ALA A 82 5.42 -17.34 4.67
C ALA A 82 6.67 -16.60 4.19
N LEU A 83 6.58 -15.90 3.05
CA LEU A 83 7.73 -15.21 2.43
C LEU A 83 7.98 -13.80 3.00
N ILE A 84 7.12 -13.28 3.88
CA ILE A 84 7.32 -12.00 4.55
C ILE A 84 8.04 -12.23 5.87
N ARG A 85 9.23 -11.62 6.02
CA ARG A 85 10.13 -11.80 7.17
C ARG A 85 10.06 -10.66 8.17
N LEU A 86 9.84 -9.46 7.67
CA LEU A 86 10.00 -8.22 8.42
C LEU A 86 8.97 -7.20 7.92
N VAL A 87 8.31 -6.52 8.85
CA VAL A 87 7.37 -5.43 8.55
C VAL A 87 7.80 -4.18 9.32
N VAL A 88 7.88 -3.06 8.62
CA VAL A 88 8.02 -1.72 9.18
C VAL A 88 6.69 -0.98 9.00
N LEU A 89 6.07 -0.60 10.11
CA LEU A 89 4.80 0.12 10.10
C LEU A 89 5.06 1.62 10.21
N ILE A 90 4.64 2.38 9.21
CA ILE A 90 4.79 3.83 9.15
C ILE A 90 3.44 4.50 9.38
N LEU A 91 3.35 5.30 10.45
CA LEU A 91 2.13 5.97 10.89
C LEU A 91 2.37 7.48 11.04
N PRO A 92 1.32 8.32 11.03
CA PRO A 92 1.42 9.68 11.57
C PRO A 92 1.96 9.65 13.00
N GLU A 93 2.81 10.61 13.36
CA GLU A 93 3.48 10.66 14.67
C GLU A 93 2.51 10.52 15.85
N ALA A 94 1.36 11.22 15.79
CA ALA A 94 0.32 11.14 16.81
C ALA A 94 -0.29 9.73 17.02
N LEU A 95 -0.06 8.80 16.09
CA LEU A 95 -0.64 7.46 16.08
C LEU A 95 0.36 6.35 16.42
N ILE A 96 1.61 6.68 16.67
CA ILE A 96 2.66 5.69 16.99
C ILE A 96 2.25 4.86 18.21
N GLY A 97 1.81 5.50 19.30
CA GLY A 97 1.38 4.77 20.51
C GLY A 97 0.21 3.80 20.27
N LYS A 98 -0.75 4.18 19.41
CA LYS A 98 -1.84 3.27 18.99
C LYS A 98 -1.31 2.11 18.15
N GLY A 99 -0.39 2.37 17.24
CA GLY A 99 0.28 1.35 16.42
C GLY A 99 1.07 0.36 17.27
N GLU A 100 1.85 0.84 18.22
CA GLU A 100 2.61 -0.01 19.15
C GLU A 100 1.71 -0.88 20.02
N ALA A 101 0.62 -0.30 20.56
CA ALA A 101 -0.36 -1.07 21.33
C ALA A 101 -0.98 -2.19 20.49
N LEU A 102 -1.35 -1.91 19.23
CA LEU A 102 -1.86 -2.90 18.30
C LEU A 102 -0.83 -4.01 18.03
N VAL A 103 0.41 -3.64 17.73
CA VAL A 103 1.51 -4.59 17.43
C VAL A 103 1.81 -5.50 18.62
N ARG A 104 1.72 -5.00 19.85
CA ARG A 104 1.92 -5.78 21.08
C ARG A 104 0.70 -6.62 21.48
N GLY A 105 -0.41 -6.56 20.74
CA GLY A 105 -1.63 -7.27 21.10
C GLY A 105 -2.42 -6.62 22.26
N LEU A 106 -2.14 -5.36 22.58
CA LEU A 106 -2.78 -4.58 23.64
C LEU A 106 -3.99 -3.78 23.15
N TRP A 107 -4.62 -4.22 22.03
CA TRP A 107 -5.78 -3.54 21.52
C TRP A 107 -7.02 -3.80 22.37
N PRO A 108 -7.88 -2.78 22.61
CA PRO A 108 -9.10 -2.96 23.39
C PRO A 108 -9.95 -4.13 22.87
N ASN A 109 -10.57 -4.86 23.79
CA ASN A 109 -11.41 -6.04 23.53
C ASN A 109 -10.66 -7.29 23.00
N GLY A 110 -9.32 -7.34 23.06
CA GLY A 110 -8.54 -8.52 22.68
C GLY A 110 -8.64 -8.91 21.20
N THR A 111 -9.04 -7.96 20.32
CA THR A 111 -9.29 -8.24 18.90
C THR A 111 -8.01 -8.33 18.05
N ALA A 112 -6.85 -8.01 18.60
CA ALA A 112 -5.54 -8.17 17.96
C ALA A 112 -4.63 -9.06 18.81
N LYS A 113 -3.99 -10.03 18.15
CA LYS A 113 -3.12 -11.05 18.81
C LYS A 113 -1.65 -10.63 18.89
N GLY A 114 -1.32 -9.41 18.47
CA GLY A 114 0.06 -8.99 18.26
C GLY A 114 0.60 -9.42 16.89
N TYR A 115 1.69 -8.76 16.47
CA TYR A 115 2.27 -8.92 15.13
C TYR A 115 3.80 -9.01 15.23
N PRO A 116 4.36 -10.19 15.54
CA PRO A 116 5.81 -10.41 15.72
C PRO A 116 6.66 -9.99 14.52
N LYS A 117 6.14 -10.07 13.29
CA LYS A 117 6.85 -9.60 12.10
C LYS A 117 6.94 -8.09 12.00
N VAL A 118 6.09 -7.34 12.71
CA VAL A 118 6.20 -5.88 12.78
C VAL A 118 7.32 -5.54 13.79
N ARG A 119 8.51 -5.29 13.26
CA ARG A 119 9.72 -5.06 14.06
C ARG A 119 9.94 -3.59 14.40
N ALA A 120 9.33 -2.68 13.68
CA ALA A 120 9.39 -1.25 13.93
C ALA A 120 8.06 -0.56 13.63
N VAL A 121 7.71 0.41 14.49
CA VAL A 121 6.64 1.38 14.27
C VAL A 121 7.29 2.77 14.30
N ARG A 122 7.22 3.51 13.21
CA ARG A 122 7.92 4.80 13.05
C ARG A 122 7.02 5.86 12.46
N ALA A 123 7.41 7.11 12.68
CA ALA A 123 6.72 8.26 12.11
C ALA A 123 6.88 8.33 10.58
N GLY A 124 5.79 8.66 9.90
CA GLY A 124 5.80 9.04 8.49
C GLY A 124 6.30 10.47 8.27
N GLY A 125 6.41 10.83 6.99
CA GLY A 125 6.69 12.20 6.58
C GLY A 125 5.41 12.96 6.21
N GLU A 126 5.59 14.11 5.58
CA GLU A 126 4.49 15.01 5.17
C GLU A 126 3.52 14.36 4.18
N ASP A 127 4.02 13.47 3.34
CA ASP A 127 3.25 12.74 2.33
C ASP A 127 3.56 11.24 2.32
N ARG A 128 2.98 10.51 1.36
CA ARG A 128 3.19 9.07 1.21
C ARG A 128 4.64 8.75 0.81
N ILE A 129 5.22 9.54 -0.09
CA ILE A 129 6.60 9.34 -0.57
C ILE A 129 7.59 9.54 0.57
N ALA A 130 7.47 10.63 1.33
CA ALA A 130 8.30 10.88 2.51
C ALA A 130 8.13 9.79 3.57
N SER A 131 6.90 9.27 3.74
CA SER A 131 6.63 8.17 4.68
C SER A 131 7.32 6.87 4.28
N VAL A 132 7.30 6.50 3.00
CA VAL A 132 8.03 5.31 2.52
C VAL A 132 9.54 5.52 2.61
N ALA A 133 10.04 6.74 2.33
CA ALA A 133 11.46 7.06 2.52
C ALA A 133 11.93 6.83 3.96
N ASN A 134 11.11 7.22 4.97
CA ASN A 134 11.40 6.93 6.36
C ASN A 134 11.44 5.41 6.63
N GLY A 135 10.52 4.64 6.02
CA GLY A 135 10.51 3.18 6.12
C GLY A 135 11.76 2.54 5.50
N LEU A 136 12.25 3.06 4.37
CA LEU A 136 13.49 2.60 3.75
C LEU A 136 14.70 2.87 4.64
N ALA A 137 14.79 4.06 5.25
CA ALA A 137 15.84 4.38 6.20
C ALA A 137 15.86 3.39 7.38
N VAL A 138 14.69 3.06 7.95
CA VAL A 138 14.56 2.07 9.01
C VAL A 138 15.03 0.69 8.57
N LEU A 139 14.61 0.21 7.38
CA LEU A 139 15.05 -1.07 6.84
C LEU A 139 16.57 -1.12 6.67
N ARG A 140 17.17 -0.01 6.22
CA ARG A 140 18.60 0.10 6.00
C ARG A 140 19.39 0.19 7.31
N GLU A 141 19.02 1.10 8.20
CA GLU A 141 19.81 1.48 9.36
C GLU A 141 19.61 0.57 10.56
N GLU A 142 18.37 0.08 10.78
CA GLU A 142 18.07 -0.75 11.94
C GLU A 142 18.15 -2.26 11.62
N PHE A 143 17.98 -2.68 10.36
CA PHE A 143 17.90 -4.10 9.98
C PHE A 143 18.91 -4.53 8.93
N ASP A 144 19.71 -3.62 8.37
CA ASP A 144 20.65 -3.86 7.26
C ASP A 144 20.03 -4.67 6.11
N TRP A 145 18.75 -4.40 5.82
CA TRP A 145 18.01 -5.11 4.78
C TRP A 145 18.50 -4.74 3.39
N GLN A 146 18.85 -5.75 2.58
CA GLN A 146 19.38 -5.57 1.22
C GLN A 146 18.49 -6.23 0.16
N GLY A 147 17.48 -7.00 0.60
CA GLY A 147 16.64 -7.84 -0.26
C GLY A 147 15.47 -7.11 -0.91
N LEU A 148 14.46 -7.88 -1.29
CA LEU A 148 13.21 -7.37 -1.84
C LEU A 148 12.42 -6.59 -0.79
N VAL A 149 11.91 -5.43 -1.16
CA VAL A 149 11.03 -4.58 -0.35
C VAL A 149 9.67 -4.50 -1.03
N LEU A 150 8.62 -4.80 -0.29
CA LEU A 150 7.25 -4.54 -0.70
C LEU A 150 6.77 -3.25 -0.05
N VAL A 151 6.16 -2.37 -0.82
CA VAL A 151 5.43 -1.22 -0.29
C VAL A 151 3.94 -1.53 -0.34
N GLN A 152 3.30 -1.51 0.84
CA GLN A 152 1.88 -1.84 1.02
C GLN A 152 1.11 -0.66 1.63
N ASP A 153 0.00 -0.30 1.03
CA ASP A 153 -0.94 0.64 1.65
C ASP A 153 -1.61 -0.05 2.87
N GLY A 154 -1.47 0.52 4.07
CA GLY A 154 -2.08 -0.06 5.29
C GLY A 154 -3.62 -0.03 5.30
N VAL A 155 -4.23 0.69 4.38
CA VAL A 155 -5.68 0.78 4.21
C VAL A 155 -6.22 -0.07 3.05
N ARG A 156 -5.53 -1.19 2.72
CA ARG A 156 -6.02 -2.27 1.84
C ARG A 156 -6.21 -3.57 2.65
N PRO A 157 -7.28 -3.67 3.42
CA PRO A 157 -7.46 -4.75 4.38
C PRO A 157 -7.77 -6.11 3.74
N CYS A 158 -8.10 -6.13 2.46
CA CYS A 158 -8.56 -7.33 1.75
C CYS A 158 -7.56 -7.86 0.71
N THR A 159 -6.26 -7.50 0.82
CA THR A 159 -5.23 -7.99 -0.10
C THR A 159 -5.08 -9.52 0.04
N PRO A 160 -5.37 -10.33 -0.99
CA PRO A 160 -5.19 -11.78 -0.93
C PRO A 160 -3.70 -12.17 -0.87
N ALA A 161 -3.39 -13.29 -0.19
CA ALA A 161 -2.02 -13.82 -0.12
C ALA A 161 -1.42 -14.05 -1.51
N SER A 162 -2.21 -14.53 -2.47
CA SER A 162 -1.77 -14.76 -3.85
C SER A 162 -1.34 -13.50 -4.61
N VAL A 163 -1.75 -12.30 -4.16
CA VAL A 163 -1.26 -11.04 -4.74
C VAL A 163 0.16 -10.76 -4.26
N PHE A 164 0.45 -11.01 -2.98
CA PHE A 164 1.82 -10.94 -2.45
C PHE A 164 2.74 -11.94 -3.16
N ASP A 165 2.28 -13.20 -3.33
CA ASP A 165 3.03 -14.24 -4.05
C ASP A 165 3.41 -13.74 -5.45
N ARG A 166 2.44 -13.28 -6.25
CA ARG A 166 2.69 -12.81 -7.62
C ARG A 166 3.65 -11.63 -7.69
N VAL A 167 3.58 -10.69 -6.75
CA VAL A 167 4.49 -9.54 -6.71
C VAL A 167 5.90 -10.00 -6.35
N ILE A 168 6.05 -10.87 -5.34
CA ILE A 168 7.35 -11.42 -4.94
C ILE A 168 7.97 -12.21 -6.10
N GLU A 169 7.24 -13.15 -6.67
CA GLU A 169 7.71 -13.95 -7.82
C GLU A 169 8.06 -13.08 -9.02
N GLY A 170 7.20 -12.10 -9.34
CA GLY A 170 7.42 -11.16 -10.44
C GLY A 170 8.69 -10.33 -10.24
N ALA A 171 8.93 -9.83 -9.03
CA ALA A 171 10.13 -9.06 -8.70
C ALA A 171 11.39 -9.92 -8.75
N PHE A 172 11.35 -11.15 -8.26
CA PHE A 172 12.49 -12.07 -8.38
C PHE A 172 12.77 -12.47 -9.83
N ALA A 173 11.74 -12.58 -10.67
CA ALA A 173 11.92 -12.97 -12.07
C ALA A 173 12.33 -11.81 -12.99
N LYS A 174 11.90 -10.57 -12.69
CA LYS A 174 11.98 -9.45 -13.63
C LYS A 174 12.56 -8.16 -13.04
N GLY A 175 12.85 -8.11 -11.74
CA GLY A 175 13.47 -6.98 -11.04
C GLY A 175 12.48 -6.12 -10.26
N ASN A 176 11.48 -5.52 -10.88
CA ASN A 176 10.47 -4.69 -10.20
C ASN A 176 9.08 -5.12 -10.64
N ALA A 177 8.16 -5.34 -9.70
CA ALA A 177 6.82 -5.82 -10.02
C ALA A 177 5.76 -5.15 -9.14
N VAL A 178 4.63 -4.78 -9.75
CA VAL A 178 3.53 -4.13 -9.05
C VAL A 178 2.20 -4.80 -9.36
N ALA A 179 1.36 -4.94 -8.35
CA ALA A 179 0.02 -5.46 -8.52
C ALA A 179 -0.86 -4.45 -9.27
N ALA A 180 -1.59 -4.92 -10.28
CA ALA A 180 -2.47 -4.08 -11.06
C ALA A 180 -3.67 -4.87 -11.59
N ILE A 181 -4.78 -4.19 -11.87
CA ILE A 181 -5.94 -4.75 -12.56
C ILE A 181 -6.25 -3.93 -13.82
N PRO A 182 -6.67 -4.57 -14.94
CA PRO A 182 -7.03 -3.84 -16.15
C PRO A 182 -8.26 -2.94 -15.89
N LEU A 183 -8.27 -1.76 -16.48
CA LEU A 183 -9.43 -0.87 -16.40
C LEU A 183 -10.62 -1.50 -17.13
N ARG A 184 -11.79 -1.50 -16.47
CA ARG A 184 -13.04 -2.06 -17.02
C ARG A 184 -13.91 -1.00 -17.67
N ASP A 185 -13.99 0.18 -17.09
CA ASP A 185 -14.85 1.27 -17.55
C ASP A 185 -14.23 2.08 -18.68
N THR A 186 -15.06 2.82 -19.41
CA THR A 186 -14.59 3.78 -20.39
C THR A 186 -13.97 4.98 -19.68
N ILE A 187 -12.75 5.33 -20.03
CA ILE A 187 -12.01 6.45 -19.44
C ILE A 187 -12.05 7.66 -20.38
N LYS A 188 -12.45 8.79 -19.83
CA LYS A 188 -12.46 10.09 -20.49
C LYS A 188 -11.42 11.00 -19.85
N SER A 189 -10.66 11.71 -20.68
CA SER A 189 -9.93 12.89 -20.24
C SER A 189 -10.84 14.10 -20.37
N ALA A 190 -10.96 14.90 -19.32
CA ALA A 190 -11.72 16.15 -19.30
C ALA A 190 -10.84 17.31 -18.81
N ASP A 191 -11.27 18.53 -19.07
CA ASP A 191 -10.65 19.73 -18.50
C ASP A 191 -11.22 20.10 -17.12
N GLY A 192 -10.77 21.24 -16.59
CA GLY A 192 -11.22 21.74 -15.27
C GLY A 192 -12.69 22.13 -15.18
N GLU A 193 -13.36 22.30 -16.34
CA GLU A 193 -14.80 22.60 -16.43
C GLU A 193 -15.65 21.34 -16.63
N GLY A 194 -15.02 20.16 -16.68
CA GLY A 194 -15.69 18.88 -16.89
C GLY A 194 -16.01 18.56 -18.36
N ILE A 195 -15.51 19.36 -19.31
CA ILE A 195 -15.70 19.11 -20.74
C ILE A 195 -14.78 17.98 -21.20
N VAL A 196 -15.37 16.92 -21.78
CA VAL A 196 -14.61 15.79 -22.30
C VAL A 196 -13.71 16.23 -23.46
N ARG A 197 -12.40 15.96 -23.32
CA ARG A 197 -11.38 16.25 -24.35
C ARG A 197 -11.11 15.04 -25.23
N ARG A 198 -11.03 13.84 -24.63
CA ARG A 198 -10.83 12.60 -25.41
C ARG A 198 -11.29 11.37 -24.63
N THR A 199 -11.60 10.30 -25.37
CA THR A 199 -11.74 8.93 -24.83
C THR A 199 -10.40 8.24 -24.92
N LEU A 200 -9.91 7.66 -23.82
CA LEU A 200 -8.68 6.89 -23.81
C LEU A 200 -8.94 5.45 -24.24
N ASP A 201 -8.02 4.89 -25.02
CA ASP A 201 -8.05 3.45 -25.31
C ASP A 201 -7.62 2.68 -24.05
N ARG A 202 -8.56 1.94 -23.46
CA ARG A 202 -8.33 1.25 -22.20
C ARG A 202 -7.58 -0.08 -22.31
N ARG A 203 -7.31 -0.59 -23.53
CA ARG A 203 -6.68 -1.91 -23.72
C ARG A 203 -5.36 -2.07 -23.02
N ASN A 204 -4.60 -0.99 -22.86
CA ASN A 204 -3.30 -0.94 -22.18
C ASN A 204 -3.31 -0.06 -20.93
N LEU A 205 -4.48 0.22 -20.34
CA LEU A 205 -4.59 1.01 -19.13
C LEU A 205 -4.89 0.09 -17.94
N TRP A 206 -4.13 0.29 -16.86
CA TRP A 206 -4.19 -0.51 -15.67
C TRP A 206 -4.38 0.37 -14.43
N GLN A 207 -5.17 -0.12 -13.50
CA GLN A 207 -5.32 0.47 -12.18
C GLN A 207 -4.30 -0.15 -11.25
N ILE A 208 -3.34 0.66 -10.82
CA ILE A 208 -2.25 0.21 -9.96
C ILE A 208 -2.74 0.00 -8.52
N GLN A 209 -2.31 -1.10 -7.95
CA GLN A 209 -2.57 -1.46 -6.56
C GLN A 209 -1.25 -1.55 -5.76
N THR A 210 -1.34 -1.91 -4.50
CA THR A 210 -0.24 -2.42 -3.70
C THR A 210 -0.57 -3.86 -3.25
N PRO A 211 0.43 -4.74 -3.01
CA PRO A 211 1.86 -4.44 -2.87
C PRO A 211 2.55 -4.04 -4.18
N GLN A 212 3.59 -3.21 -4.05
CA GLN A 212 4.56 -2.90 -5.08
C GLN A 212 5.92 -3.43 -4.62
N GLY A 213 6.59 -4.23 -5.43
CA GLY A 213 7.82 -4.95 -5.07
C GLY A 213 9.03 -4.44 -5.82
N PHE A 214 10.09 -4.06 -5.08
CA PHE A 214 11.32 -3.48 -5.62
C PHE A 214 12.52 -3.99 -4.85
N TRP A 215 13.66 -4.14 -5.51
CA TRP A 215 14.92 -4.38 -4.81
C TRP A 215 15.33 -3.15 -4.00
N MET A 216 15.81 -3.36 -2.78
CA MET A 216 16.19 -2.28 -1.86
C MET A 216 17.08 -1.23 -2.54
N ARG A 217 18.15 -1.68 -3.22
CA ARG A 217 19.08 -0.80 -3.95
C ARG A 217 18.37 0.07 -5.00
N ASP A 218 17.48 -0.54 -5.79
CA ASP A 218 16.81 0.17 -6.89
C ASP A 218 15.81 1.19 -6.35
N LEU A 219 15.12 0.85 -5.26
CA LEU A 219 14.18 1.75 -4.61
C LEU A 219 14.90 2.93 -3.93
N GLU A 220 16.00 2.69 -3.20
CA GLU A 220 16.83 3.77 -2.62
C GLU A 220 17.35 4.73 -3.69
N GLU A 221 17.85 4.21 -4.81
CA GLU A 221 18.31 5.03 -5.92
C GLU A 221 17.16 5.85 -6.51
N ALA A 222 16.00 5.24 -6.75
CA ALA A 222 14.83 5.93 -7.28
C ALA A 222 14.35 7.06 -6.35
N TYR A 223 14.36 6.84 -5.05
CA TYR A 223 14.01 7.86 -4.06
C TYR A 223 15.04 9.01 -4.01
N ARG A 224 16.32 8.69 -4.12
CA ARG A 224 17.40 9.71 -4.18
C ARG A 224 17.26 10.59 -5.43
N GLU A 225 17.11 9.95 -6.60
CA GLU A 225 16.95 10.65 -7.87
C GLU A 225 15.64 11.43 -7.95
N GLY A 226 14.52 10.85 -7.50
CA GLY A 226 13.23 11.52 -7.42
C GLY A 226 13.29 12.81 -6.60
N ARG A 227 13.98 12.77 -5.44
CA ARG A 227 14.22 13.96 -4.61
C ARG A 227 15.10 14.99 -5.33
N ARG A 228 16.20 14.54 -5.96
CA ARG A 228 17.11 15.41 -6.69
C ARG A 228 16.43 16.14 -7.85
N LEU A 229 15.52 15.47 -8.55
CA LEU A 229 14.80 15.99 -9.71
C LEU A 229 13.45 16.66 -9.35
N GLY A 230 13.03 16.64 -8.10
CA GLY A 230 11.75 17.22 -7.66
C GLY A 230 10.53 16.50 -8.24
N ILE A 231 10.63 15.18 -8.46
CA ILE A 231 9.55 14.39 -9.08
C ILE A 231 8.36 14.27 -8.14
N GLN A 232 7.20 14.71 -8.61
CA GLN A 232 5.92 14.53 -7.92
C GLN A 232 5.32 13.17 -8.29
N ALA A 233 5.75 12.12 -7.58
CA ALA A 233 5.27 10.76 -7.84
C ALA A 233 3.97 10.47 -7.10
N THR A 234 3.06 9.75 -7.74
CA THR A 234 1.80 9.29 -7.13
C THR A 234 1.94 7.95 -6.41
N ASP A 235 2.95 7.15 -6.81
CA ASP A 235 3.33 5.87 -6.21
C ASP A 235 4.84 5.63 -6.33
N ASP A 236 5.30 4.49 -5.81
CA ASP A 236 6.73 4.17 -5.78
C ASP A 236 7.23 3.72 -7.16
N ALA A 237 6.35 3.10 -7.96
CA ALA A 237 6.69 2.67 -9.32
C ALA A 237 7.09 3.86 -10.21
N ALA A 238 6.40 5.00 -10.09
CA ALA A 238 6.73 6.20 -10.86
C ALA A 238 8.16 6.72 -10.58
N LEU A 239 8.69 6.53 -9.36
CA LEU A 239 10.08 6.86 -9.07
C LEU A 239 11.05 5.89 -9.75
N ILE A 240 10.76 4.59 -9.76
CA ILE A 240 11.55 3.57 -10.46
C ILE A 240 11.57 3.86 -11.97
N GLU A 241 10.41 4.13 -12.57
CA GLU A 241 10.27 4.49 -13.99
C GLU A 241 11.14 5.70 -14.35
N ALA A 242 11.19 6.71 -13.48
CA ALA A 242 12.01 7.90 -13.68
C ALA A 242 13.52 7.62 -13.71
N THR A 243 13.98 6.48 -13.19
CA THR A 243 15.38 6.04 -13.31
C THR A 243 15.65 5.26 -14.61
N GLY A 244 14.63 5.08 -15.47
CA GLY A 244 14.72 4.29 -16.70
C GLY A 244 14.64 2.77 -16.48
N ARG A 245 14.37 2.31 -15.26
CA ARG A 245 14.20 0.88 -14.97
C ARG A 245 12.79 0.43 -15.31
N PRO A 246 12.62 -0.76 -15.88
CA PRO A 246 11.30 -1.32 -16.16
C PRO A 246 10.57 -1.68 -14.87
N VAL A 247 9.25 -1.46 -14.86
CA VAL A 247 8.32 -1.94 -13.86
C VAL A 247 7.33 -2.89 -14.52
N TYR A 248 7.21 -4.10 -14.00
CA TYR A 248 6.35 -5.14 -14.57
C TYR A 248 5.04 -5.24 -13.80
N LEU A 249 3.93 -5.28 -14.54
CA LEU A 249 2.62 -5.51 -13.96
C LEU A 249 2.41 -7.00 -13.70
N VAL A 250 1.90 -7.31 -12.50
CA VAL A 250 1.38 -8.64 -12.15
C VAL A 250 -0.10 -8.52 -11.82
N GLN A 251 -0.84 -9.61 -12.03
CA GLN A 251 -2.28 -9.62 -11.79
C GLN A 251 -2.60 -9.35 -10.32
N GLY A 252 -3.27 -8.23 -10.07
CA GLY A 252 -3.85 -7.85 -8.79
C GLY A 252 -5.18 -8.58 -8.52
N ASP A 253 -6.01 -7.97 -7.68
CA ASP A 253 -7.33 -8.53 -7.33
C ASP A 253 -8.35 -7.40 -7.16
N PRO A 254 -9.58 -7.51 -7.72
CA PRO A 254 -10.64 -6.52 -7.50
C PRO A 254 -11.02 -6.36 -6.02
N ALA A 255 -10.91 -7.42 -5.20
CA ALA A 255 -11.16 -7.36 -3.75
C ALA A 255 -10.08 -6.59 -2.99
N ASN A 256 -8.90 -6.35 -3.60
CA ASN A 256 -7.82 -5.55 -3.02
C ASN A 256 -8.14 -4.04 -3.06
N LEU A 257 -9.29 -3.69 -2.51
CA LEU A 257 -9.82 -2.33 -2.47
C LEU A 257 -9.07 -1.48 -1.44
N LYS A 258 -8.82 -0.21 -1.79
CA LYS A 258 -8.23 0.79 -0.90
C LYS A 258 -9.32 1.66 -0.28
N LEU A 259 -9.37 1.76 1.05
CA LEU A 259 -10.24 2.75 1.70
C LEU A 259 -9.78 4.17 1.33
N THR A 260 -10.54 4.80 0.42
CA THR A 260 -10.25 6.15 -0.08
C THR A 260 -11.37 7.11 0.29
N TYR A 261 -12.61 6.65 0.19
CA TYR A 261 -13.83 7.38 0.52
C TYR A 261 -14.62 6.65 1.61
N PRO A 262 -15.51 7.34 2.35
CA PRO A 262 -16.34 6.70 3.39
C PRO A 262 -17.18 5.53 2.86
N GLU A 263 -17.66 5.62 1.63
CA GLU A 263 -18.49 4.62 0.96
C GLU A 263 -17.75 3.28 0.76
N ASP A 264 -16.42 3.33 0.64
CA ASP A 264 -15.60 2.13 0.48
C ASP A 264 -15.68 1.20 1.70
N LEU A 265 -16.04 1.74 2.89
CA LEU A 265 -16.08 0.96 4.11
C LEU A 265 -17.13 -0.15 4.05
N ALA A 266 -18.32 0.16 3.53
CA ALA A 266 -19.40 -0.84 3.36
C ALA A 266 -18.99 -1.96 2.39
N LEU A 267 -18.29 -1.62 1.30
CA LEU A 267 -17.78 -2.61 0.36
C LEU A 267 -16.70 -3.50 1.02
N LEU A 268 -15.80 -2.90 1.78
CA LEU A 268 -14.76 -3.62 2.52
C LEU A 268 -15.37 -4.56 3.56
N GLU A 269 -16.42 -4.15 4.28
CA GLU A 269 -17.15 -5.00 5.23
C GLU A 269 -17.77 -6.22 4.54
N ALA A 270 -18.45 -6.01 3.40
CA ALA A 270 -19.03 -7.10 2.63
C ALA A 270 -17.95 -8.10 2.16
N ILE A 271 -16.79 -7.62 1.67
CA ILE A 271 -15.69 -8.47 1.25
C ILE A 271 -15.13 -9.27 2.43
N VAL A 272 -14.88 -8.62 3.58
CA VAL A 272 -14.32 -9.27 4.78
C VAL A 272 -15.27 -10.33 5.33
N CYS A 273 -16.59 -10.06 5.40
CA CYS A 273 -17.59 -11.01 5.86
C CYS A 273 -17.70 -12.19 4.91
N GLY A 274 -17.79 -11.97 3.59
CA GLY A 274 -17.84 -13.04 2.60
C GLY A 274 -16.60 -13.94 2.60
N GLN A 275 -15.40 -13.39 2.83
CA GLN A 275 -14.17 -14.18 2.97
C GLN A 275 -14.17 -15.06 4.23
N ARG A 276 -14.81 -14.63 5.34
CA ARG A 276 -14.96 -15.44 6.56
C ARG A 276 -15.92 -16.62 6.34
N GLU A 277 -17.04 -16.38 5.69
CA GLU A 277 -18.03 -17.42 5.40
C GLU A 277 -17.50 -18.49 4.44
N SER A 278 -16.67 -18.10 3.46
CA SER A 278 -16.04 -19.03 2.50
C SER A 278 -14.82 -19.77 3.04
N GLY A 279 -14.40 -19.53 4.29
CA GLY A 279 -13.21 -20.15 4.89
C GLY A 279 -11.88 -19.72 4.27
N LEU A 280 -11.86 -18.63 3.48
CA LEU A 280 -10.66 -18.10 2.79
C LEU A 280 -9.78 -17.20 3.68
N ARG A 281 -10.08 -17.09 4.98
CA ARG A 281 -9.31 -16.29 5.95
C ARG A 281 -8.92 -17.05 7.21
#